data_4cf076d08bd1580e95dfe6ec19fd24a8
#
_entry.id   4cf076d08bd1580e95dfe6ec19fd24a8
#
_cell.length_a   1.000
_cell.length_b   1.000
_cell.length_c   1.000
_cell.angle_alpha   90.00
_cell.angle_beta   90.00
_cell.angle_gamma   90.00
#
_symmetry.space_group_name_H-M   'P 1'
#
loop_
_entity.id
_entity.type
_entity.pdbx_description
1 polymer ?
#
loop_
_entity_poly.entity_id
_entity_poly.type
_entity_poly.pdbx_seq_one_letter_code
_entity_poly.pdbx_strand_id
1 'polypeptide(L)'
;MMNQSSTAMTVTEGIKKDLLSAAKWTKFLCIVGCVGLAIIVLMAFFMMFFGSMASKIFAGTPFGAALGFLYLILAAIYIYPLIKGFQFANATKSACLSNDEQQLARGIAGLNDLIKYLGILTIIVLSLYLIAIVFGLGIAAVGFAAMS
;
A
#
# COMPACT_ATOMS: atom_id res chain seq x y z
N MET A 1 -16.74 -42.67 22.33
CA MET A 1 -16.87 -41.22 22.56
C MET A 1 -15.47 -40.62 22.60
N MET A 2 -14.99 -40.17 21.46
CA MET A 2 -13.68 -39.50 21.38
C MET A 2 -13.89 -38.07 21.86
N ASN A 3 -13.34 -37.76 22.98
CA ASN A 3 -13.28 -36.43 23.57
C ASN A 3 -12.34 -35.58 22.70
N GLN A 4 -12.89 -34.86 21.73
CA GLN A 4 -12.19 -33.77 21.07
C GLN A 4 -12.12 -32.66 22.12
N SER A 5 -11.13 -32.73 22.98
CA SER A 5 -10.64 -31.57 23.69
C SER A 5 -10.12 -30.62 22.60
N SER A 6 -11.00 -29.73 22.16
CA SER A 6 -10.61 -28.55 21.40
C SER A 6 -9.53 -27.87 22.20
N THR A 7 -8.27 -28.04 21.78
CA THR A 7 -7.14 -27.27 22.28
C THR A 7 -7.42 -25.84 21.79
N ALA A 8 -8.26 -25.13 22.52
CA ALA A 8 -8.45 -23.72 22.34
C ALA A 8 -7.05 -23.10 22.50
N MET A 9 -6.51 -22.58 21.43
CA MET A 9 -5.23 -21.89 21.42
C MET A 9 -5.36 -20.68 22.32
N THR A 10 -5.00 -20.84 23.62
CA THR A 10 -5.05 -19.74 24.57
C THR A 10 -3.99 -18.71 24.18
N VAL A 11 -4.44 -17.50 23.85
CA VAL A 11 -3.53 -16.39 23.57
C VAL A 11 -2.79 -16.05 24.86
N THR A 12 -1.51 -16.44 24.93
CA THR A 12 -0.64 -16.19 26.07
C THR A 12 -0.43 -14.68 26.24
N GLU A 13 -0.21 -14.21 27.47
CA GLU A 13 0.06 -12.80 27.78
C GLU A 13 1.21 -12.19 26.94
N GLY A 14 2.22 -12.99 26.61
CA GLY A 14 3.30 -12.59 25.69
C GLY A 14 2.80 -12.27 24.28
N ILE A 15 1.98 -13.16 23.71
CA ILE A 15 1.39 -12.98 22.38
C ILE A 15 0.50 -11.72 22.36
N LYS A 16 -0.26 -11.49 23.43
CA LYS A 16 -1.12 -10.32 23.57
C LYS A 16 -0.32 -9.01 23.58
N LYS A 17 0.82 -9.00 24.27
CA LYS A 17 1.74 -7.85 24.29
C LYS A 17 2.33 -7.56 22.92
N ASP A 18 2.76 -8.60 22.20
CA ASP A 18 3.32 -8.47 20.86
C ASP A 18 2.27 -8.00 19.83
N LEU A 19 1.04 -8.52 19.92
CA LEU A 19 -0.07 -8.07 19.10
C LEU A 19 -0.42 -6.59 19.34
N LEU A 20 -0.44 -6.17 20.60
CA LEU A 20 -0.68 -4.75 20.94
C LEU A 20 0.43 -3.84 20.40
N SER A 21 1.67 -4.29 20.47
CA SER A 21 2.80 -3.57 19.89
C SER A 21 2.66 -3.47 18.37
N ALA A 22 2.37 -4.58 17.69
CA ALA A 22 2.13 -4.61 16.25
C ALA A 22 0.97 -3.70 15.84
N ALA A 23 -0.14 -3.71 16.59
CA ALA A 23 -1.30 -2.84 16.33
C ALA A 23 -0.96 -1.35 16.46
N LYS A 24 -0.13 -0.96 17.45
CA LYS A 24 0.34 0.42 17.63
C LYS A 24 1.20 0.87 16.46
N TRP A 25 2.18 0.05 16.05
CA TRP A 25 3.05 0.35 14.93
C TRP A 25 2.29 0.42 13.60
N THR A 26 1.36 -0.52 13.37
CA THR A 26 0.50 -0.50 12.18
C THR A 26 -0.34 0.77 12.13
N LYS A 27 -0.92 1.19 13.26
CA LYS A 27 -1.69 2.43 13.33
C LYS A 27 -0.83 3.65 13.01
N PHE A 28 0.39 3.72 13.56
CA PHE A 28 1.34 4.77 13.24
C PHE A 28 1.68 4.81 11.75
N LEU A 29 2.01 3.66 11.15
CA LEU A 29 2.30 3.55 9.72
C LEU A 29 1.11 3.97 8.85
N CYS A 30 -0.11 3.62 9.25
CA CYS A 30 -1.33 4.06 8.54
C CYS A 30 -1.52 5.58 8.60
N ILE A 31 -1.23 6.21 9.73
CA ILE A 31 -1.29 7.68 9.87
C ILE A 31 -0.26 8.34 8.94
N VAL A 32 0.98 7.86 8.96
CA VAL A 32 2.04 8.33 8.06
C VAL A 32 1.65 8.10 6.60
N GLY A 33 1.06 6.93 6.30
CA GLY A 33 0.53 6.60 4.98
C GLY A 33 -0.58 7.56 4.52
N CYS A 34 -1.49 7.98 5.43
CA CYS A 34 -2.52 8.97 5.12
C CYS A 34 -1.91 10.34 4.77
N VAL A 35 -0.88 10.76 5.51
CA VAL A 35 -0.15 12.01 5.21
C VAL A 35 0.53 11.90 3.84
N GLY A 36 1.20 10.77 3.57
CA GLY A 36 1.80 10.50 2.26
C GLY A 36 0.77 10.52 1.13
N LEU A 37 -0.40 9.92 1.33
CA LEU A 37 -1.50 9.93 0.38
C LEU A 37 -1.98 11.36 0.10
N ALA A 38 -2.14 12.19 1.13
CA ALA A 38 -2.53 13.59 0.98
C ALA A 38 -1.51 14.37 0.13
N ILE A 39 -0.21 14.14 0.34
CA ILE A 39 0.85 14.76 -0.45
C ILE A 39 0.78 14.29 -1.91
N ILE A 40 0.56 12.99 -2.16
CA ILE A 40 0.43 12.44 -3.52
C ILE A 40 -0.75 13.09 -4.25
N VAL A 41 -1.90 13.22 -3.59
CA VAL A 41 -3.09 13.86 -4.15
C VAL A 41 -2.84 15.33 -4.46
N LEU A 42 -2.22 16.07 -3.54
CA LEU A 42 -1.82 17.47 -3.78
C LEU A 42 -0.88 17.60 -4.97
N MET A 43 0.12 16.73 -5.08
CA MET A 43 1.05 16.72 -6.23
C MET A 43 0.33 16.38 -7.53
N ALA A 44 -0.65 15.46 -7.51
CA ALA A 44 -1.47 15.14 -8.67
C ALA A 44 -2.25 16.36 -9.16
N PHE A 45 -2.92 17.08 -8.25
CA PHE A 45 -3.64 18.32 -8.60
C PHE A 45 -2.67 19.39 -9.12
N PHE A 46 -1.53 19.57 -8.46
CA PHE A 46 -0.52 20.52 -8.91
C PHE A 46 -0.04 20.20 -10.32
N MET A 47 0.24 18.93 -10.63
CA MET A 47 0.61 18.47 -11.97
C MET A 47 -0.50 18.70 -13.00
N MET A 48 -1.77 18.51 -12.64
CA MET A 48 -2.89 18.74 -13.54
C MET A 48 -3.08 20.22 -13.87
N PHE A 49 -2.97 21.10 -12.86
CA PHE A 49 -3.18 22.55 -13.07
C PHE A 49 -1.97 23.24 -13.70
N PHE A 50 -0.76 22.92 -13.26
CA PHE A 50 0.48 23.57 -13.72
C PHE A 50 1.20 22.79 -14.82
N GLY A 51 0.88 21.52 -15.02
CA GLY A 51 1.46 20.69 -16.08
C GLY A 51 1.15 21.21 -17.49
N SER A 52 0.03 21.93 -17.67
CA SER A 52 -0.30 22.59 -18.91
C SER A 52 0.60 23.80 -19.21
N MET A 53 1.11 24.48 -18.19
CA MET A 53 2.10 25.55 -18.37
C MET A 53 3.51 24.98 -18.67
N ALA A 54 3.86 23.84 -18.05
CA ALA A 54 5.11 23.13 -18.32
C ALA A 54 5.11 22.44 -19.71
N SER A 55 3.96 22.28 -20.36
CA SER A 55 3.88 21.72 -21.72
C SER A 55 4.61 22.59 -22.76
N LYS A 56 4.79 23.90 -22.50
CA LYS A 56 5.63 24.77 -23.32
C LYS A 56 7.12 24.42 -23.25
N ILE A 57 7.57 23.79 -22.15
CA ILE A 57 8.94 23.33 -21.94
C ILE A 57 9.13 21.92 -22.52
N PHE A 58 8.09 21.07 -22.48
CA PHE A 58 8.10 19.69 -22.95
C PHE A 58 7.38 19.50 -24.29
N ALA A 59 7.64 20.35 -25.27
CA ALA A 59 7.22 20.21 -26.68
C ALA A 59 5.71 19.95 -26.91
N GLY A 60 4.83 20.61 -26.13
CA GLY A 60 3.38 20.59 -26.40
C GLY A 60 2.62 19.31 -26.13
N THR A 61 3.26 18.30 -25.51
CA THR A 61 2.58 17.05 -25.15
C THR A 61 1.79 17.20 -23.85
N PRO A 62 0.57 16.63 -23.72
CA PRO A 62 -0.24 16.69 -22.49
C PRO A 62 0.33 15.79 -21.38
N PHE A 63 1.66 15.70 -21.31
CA PHE A 63 2.39 14.77 -20.42
C PHE A 63 2.10 15.06 -18.93
N GLY A 64 1.97 16.33 -18.56
CA GLY A 64 1.68 16.73 -17.18
C GLY A 64 0.29 16.28 -16.69
N ALA A 65 -0.72 16.42 -17.55
CA ALA A 65 -2.08 15.96 -17.21
C ALA A 65 -2.16 14.43 -17.12
N ALA A 66 -1.49 13.72 -18.02
CA ALA A 66 -1.43 12.26 -18.02
C ALA A 66 -0.73 11.74 -16.75
N LEU A 67 0.37 12.36 -16.33
CA LEU A 67 1.05 12.03 -15.06
C LEU A 67 0.16 12.33 -13.85
N GLY A 68 -0.52 13.47 -13.81
CA GLY A 68 -1.46 13.81 -12.74
C GLY A 68 -2.55 12.76 -12.59
N PHE A 69 -3.13 12.30 -13.69
CA PHE A 69 -4.14 11.23 -13.70
C PHE A 69 -3.56 9.89 -13.21
N LEU A 70 -2.34 9.55 -13.61
CA LEU A 70 -1.65 8.35 -13.13
C LEU A 70 -1.44 8.40 -11.61
N TYR A 71 -1.05 9.56 -11.05
CA TYR A 71 -0.92 9.74 -9.60
C TYR A 71 -2.25 9.58 -8.86
N LEU A 72 -3.37 10.00 -9.43
CA LEU A 72 -4.69 9.78 -8.84
C LEU A 72 -5.06 8.29 -8.81
N ILE A 73 -4.74 7.54 -9.85
CA ILE A 73 -4.94 6.08 -9.87
C ILE A 73 -4.11 5.42 -8.79
N LEU A 74 -2.83 5.79 -8.65
CA LEU A 74 -1.95 5.27 -7.60
C LEU A 74 -2.48 5.62 -6.21
N ALA A 75 -2.99 6.84 -6.00
CA ALA A 75 -3.61 7.24 -4.75
C ALA A 75 -4.84 6.36 -4.42
N ALA A 76 -5.70 6.07 -5.39
CA ALA A 76 -6.86 5.22 -5.20
C ALA A 76 -6.47 3.77 -4.79
N ILE A 77 -5.44 3.23 -5.42
CA ILE A 77 -4.89 1.91 -5.09
C ILE A 77 -4.34 1.88 -3.65
N TYR A 78 -3.75 3.00 -3.19
CA TYR A 78 -3.13 3.10 -1.86
C TYR A 78 -4.15 3.23 -0.73
N ILE A 79 -5.40 3.65 -1.01
CA ILE A 79 -6.47 3.76 0.00
C ILE A 79 -6.81 2.39 0.60
N TYR A 80 -6.85 1.35 -0.20
CA TYR A 80 -7.26 0.00 0.25
C TYR A 80 -6.37 -0.55 1.38
N PRO A 81 -5.03 -0.60 1.26
CA PRO A 81 -4.17 -1.09 2.35
C PRO A 81 -4.23 -0.20 3.60
N LEU A 82 -4.47 1.09 3.45
CA LEU A 82 -4.66 1.98 4.61
C LEU A 82 -5.90 1.61 5.41
N ILE A 83 -7.04 1.40 4.74
CA ILE A 83 -8.30 0.99 5.39
C ILE A 83 -8.10 -0.35 6.13
N LYS A 84 -7.50 -1.34 5.48
CA LYS A 84 -7.25 -2.65 6.08
C LYS A 84 -6.26 -2.59 7.23
N GLY A 85 -5.24 -1.75 7.13
CA GLY A 85 -4.28 -1.52 8.23
C GLY A 85 -4.93 -0.88 9.45
N PHE A 86 -5.79 0.12 9.28
CA PHE A 86 -6.57 0.70 10.38
C PHE A 86 -7.54 -0.31 10.99
N GLN A 87 -8.20 -1.12 10.17
CA GLN A 87 -9.11 -2.17 10.63
C GLN A 87 -8.38 -3.18 11.51
N PHE A 88 -7.22 -3.67 11.07
CA PHE A 88 -6.35 -4.55 11.87
C PHE A 88 -5.96 -3.89 13.18
N ALA A 89 -5.42 -2.67 13.14
CA ALA A 89 -4.92 -1.98 14.32
C ALA A 89 -6.00 -1.75 15.38
N ASN A 90 -7.20 -1.33 14.97
CA ASN A 90 -8.30 -1.04 15.88
C ASN A 90 -8.94 -2.33 16.42
N ALA A 91 -9.20 -3.32 15.56
CA ALA A 91 -9.78 -4.60 15.97
C ALA A 91 -8.85 -5.37 16.93
N THR A 92 -7.56 -5.42 16.66
CA THR A 92 -6.57 -6.08 17.52
C THR A 92 -6.47 -5.37 18.87
N LYS A 93 -6.43 -4.03 18.89
CA LYS A 93 -6.41 -3.27 20.14
C LYS A 93 -7.65 -3.54 20.99
N SER A 94 -8.83 -3.50 20.37
CA SER A 94 -10.11 -3.77 21.05
C SER A 94 -10.15 -5.19 21.59
N ALA A 95 -9.79 -6.18 20.79
CA ALA A 95 -9.75 -7.58 21.16
C ALA A 95 -8.85 -7.86 22.38
N CYS A 96 -7.67 -7.25 22.40
CA CYS A 96 -6.72 -7.42 23.51
C CYS A 96 -7.21 -6.75 24.82
N LEU A 97 -8.02 -5.68 24.71
CA LEU A 97 -8.55 -4.98 25.89
C LEU A 97 -9.80 -5.66 26.46
N SER A 98 -10.68 -6.19 25.59
CA SER A 98 -11.94 -6.82 25.97
C SER A 98 -11.87 -8.34 26.12
N ASN A 99 -10.72 -8.97 25.83
CA ASN A 99 -10.56 -10.42 25.73
C ASN A 99 -11.59 -11.07 24.77
N ASP A 100 -11.95 -10.39 23.70
CA ASP A 100 -12.93 -10.82 22.73
C ASP A 100 -12.24 -11.53 21.55
N GLU A 101 -12.34 -12.86 21.53
CA GLU A 101 -11.76 -13.69 20.47
C GLU A 101 -12.33 -13.39 19.09
N GLN A 102 -13.59 -12.96 19.01
CA GLN A 102 -14.25 -12.65 17.75
C GLN A 102 -13.70 -11.37 17.11
N GLN A 103 -13.37 -10.37 17.93
CA GLN A 103 -12.69 -9.17 17.46
C GLN A 103 -11.24 -9.45 17.07
N LEU A 104 -10.55 -10.35 17.77
CA LEU A 104 -9.21 -10.79 17.41
C LEU A 104 -9.21 -11.48 16.04
N ALA A 105 -10.15 -12.38 15.80
CA ALA A 105 -10.30 -13.05 14.53
C ALA A 105 -10.53 -12.06 13.37
N ARG A 106 -11.36 -11.02 13.57
CA ARG A 106 -11.56 -9.93 12.59
C ARG A 106 -10.29 -9.13 12.34
N GLY A 107 -9.51 -8.85 13.39
CA GLY A 107 -8.23 -8.18 13.26
C GLY A 107 -7.24 -8.99 12.42
N ILE A 108 -7.09 -10.28 12.72
CA ILE A 108 -6.21 -11.19 11.98
C ILE A 108 -6.68 -11.36 10.52
N ALA A 109 -7.98 -11.43 10.28
CA ALA A 109 -8.52 -11.47 8.91
C ALA A 109 -8.15 -10.20 8.13
N GLY A 110 -8.26 -9.02 8.76
CA GLY A 110 -7.83 -7.75 8.16
C GLY A 110 -6.33 -7.73 7.83
N LEU A 111 -5.49 -8.28 8.69
CA LEU A 111 -4.06 -8.42 8.45
C LEU A 111 -3.77 -9.36 7.28
N ASN A 112 -4.45 -10.51 7.22
CA ASN A 112 -4.31 -11.47 6.12
C ASN A 112 -4.68 -10.84 4.77
N ASP A 113 -5.78 -10.10 4.71
CA ASP A 113 -6.20 -9.37 3.52
C ASP A 113 -5.17 -8.31 3.10
N LEU A 114 -4.62 -7.59 4.08
CA LEU A 114 -3.59 -6.59 3.85
C LEU A 114 -2.32 -7.21 3.27
N ILE A 115 -1.83 -8.31 3.86
CA ILE A 115 -0.63 -9.00 3.39
C ILE A 115 -0.83 -9.56 1.97
N LYS A 116 -1.99 -10.17 1.69
CA LYS A 116 -2.33 -10.67 0.35
C LYS A 116 -2.31 -9.54 -0.68
N TYR A 117 -2.95 -8.42 -0.34
CA TYR A 117 -2.99 -7.26 -1.22
C TYR A 117 -1.61 -6.67 -1.48
N LEU A 118 -0.80 -6.50 -0.43
CA LEU A 118 0.58 -6.01 -0.56
C LEU A 118 1.44 -6.97 -1.39
N GLY A 119 1.27 -8.28 -1.22
CA GLY A 119 1.95 -9.29 -2.01
C GLY A 119 1.63 -9.18 -3.50
N ILE A 120 0.34 -9.08 -3.84
CA ILE A 120 -0.11 -8.90 -5.23
C ILE A 120 0.41 -7.58 -5.81
N LEU A 121 0.29 -6.48 -5.05
CA LEU A 121 0.77 -5.18 -5.47
C LEU A 121 2.28 -5.20 -5.74
N THR A 122 3.05 -5.83 -4.86
CA THR A 122 4.50 -5.96 -5.01
C THR A 122 4.88 -6.70 -6.28
N ILE A 123 4.17 -7.79 -6.62
CA ILE A 123 4.40 -8.55 -7.85
C ILE A 123 4.12 -7.68 -9.08
N ILE A 124 3.00 -6.94 -9.08
CA ILE A 124 2.63 -6.04 -10.17
C ILE A 124 3.70 -4.95 -10.37
N VAL A 125 4.10 -4.28 -9.28
CA VAL A 125 5.11 -3.21 -9.32
C VAL A 125 6.44 -3.75 -9.79
N LEU A 126 6.87 -4.91 -9.29
CA LEU A 126 8.13 -5.55 -9.70
C LEU A 126 8.11 -5.92 -11.19
N SER A 127 6.99 -6.46 -11.67
CA SER A 127 6.81 -6.79 -13.10
C SER A 127 6.89 -5.54 -13.99
N LEU A 128 6.22 -4.47 -13.60
CA LEU A 128 6.28 -3.19 -14.33
C LEU A 128 7.70 -2.60 -14.32
N TYR A 129 8.41 -2.72 -13.18
CA TYR A 129 9.78 -2.26 -13.06
C TYR A 129 10.73 -3.03 -13.98
N LEU A 130 10.60 -4.36 -14.06
CA LEU A 130 11.38 -5.19 -14.97
C LEU A 130 11.12 -4.83 -16.43
N ILE A 131 9.84 -4.63 -16.81
CA ILE A 131 9.47 -4.19 -18.15
C ILE A 131 10.11 -2.83 -18.46
N ALA A 132 10.04 -1.87 -17.54
CA ALA A 132 10.62 -0.53 -17.71
C ALA A 132 12.14 -0.58 -17.91
N ILE A 133 12.85 -1.46 -17.18
CA ILE A 133 14.29 -1.66 -17.37
C ILE A 133 14.60 -2.21 -18.76
N VAL A 134 13.89 -3.25 -19.19
CA VAL A 134 14.13 -3.88 -20.51
C VAL A 134 13.89 -2.88 -21.64
N PHE A 135 12.78 -2.13 -21.58
CA PHE A 135 12.50 -1.08 -22.57
C PHE A 135 13.51 0.08 -22.51
N GLY A 136 13.90 0.52 -21.30
CA GLY A 136 14.87 1.59 -21.10
C GLY A 136 16.25 1.23 -21.68
N LEU A 137 16.72 0.00 -21.43
CA LEU A 137 17.98 -0.51 -22.01
C LEU A 137 17.89 -0.64 -23.53
N GLY A 138 16.74 -1.09 -24.05
CA GLY A 138 16.53 -1.17 -25.50
C GLY A 138 16.61 0.20 -26.19
N ILE A 139 15.95 1.20 -25.66
CA ILE A 139 15.98 2.59 -26.18
C ILE A 139 17.40 3.17 -26.09
N ALA A 140 18.10 2.94 -24.97
CA ALA A 140 19.47 3.39 -24.79
C ALA A 140 20.42 2.75 -25.84
N ALA A 141 20.30 1.44 -26.06
CA ALA A 141 21.13 0.72 -27.05
C ALA A 141 20.90 1.25 -28.48
N VAL A 142 19.64 1.50 -28.87
CA VAL A 142 19.31 2.08 -30.19
C VAL A 142 19.84 3.51 -30.30
N GLY A 143 19.73 4.31 -29.23
CA GLY A 143 20.27 5.68 -29.21
C GLY A 143 21.80 5.72 -29.39
N PHE A 144 22.53 4.83 -28.71
CA PHE A 144 23.98 4.71 -28.89
C PHE A 144 24.38 4.24 -30.30
N ALA A 145 23.64 3.28 -30.88
CA ALA A 145 23.88 2.81 -32.24
C ALA A 145 23.60 3.86 -33.32
N ALA A 146 22.70 4.81 -33.07
CA ALA A 146 22.39 5.90 -33.98
C ALA A 146 23.41 7.06 -33.92
N MET A 147 24.25 7.11 -32.88
CA MET A 147 25.26 8.14 -32.68
C MET A 147 26.68 7.70 -33.10
N SER A 148 26.87 6.41 -33.40
CA SER A 148 28.12 5.81 -33.93
C SER A 148 28.10 5.72 -35.46
#